data_bfbec735ac2a6bd1631616972dc6d541
#
_entry.id   bfbec735ac2a6bd1631616972dc6d541
#
_cell.length_a   1.000
_cell.length_b   1.000
_cell.length_c   1.000
_cell.angle_alpha   90.00
_cell.angle_beta   90.00
_cell.angle_gamma   90.00
#
_symmetry.space_group_name_H-M   'P 1'
#
loop_
_entity.id
_entity.type
_entity.pdbx_description
1 polymer ?
#
loop_
_entity_poly.entity_id
_entity_poly.type
_entity_poly.pdbx_seq_one_letter_code
_entity_poly.pdbx_strand_id
1 'polypeptide(L)'
;MPRTMRIHSATDVYHVCNRGVQKRRIFDDDIDRKRFVTYMRQSLEGLDGCILAWCLMGNHFHLVVQMEFEELAAFMSRLTGAYATYYNLRHNRSGYLFQGRYKSQPIEDETYLICAVTYVHQNPAKANICPANQYRWSSYAEYVGTPDLVDVELVLGAFGSRDAFVRQHETPVQDDKLLDVDNGWRMSESESLKVARKLVGEHELAQVKEYPRRRRDAVVERLLQANISAGVISKMTGISKSTVARIARK
;
A
#
# COMPACT_ATOMS: atom_id res chain seq x y z
N MET A 1 2.33 10.08 17.75
CA MET A 1 2.47 8.65 17.48
C MET A 1 3.84 8.39 16.89
N PRO A 2 4.59 7.37 17.33
CA PRO A 2 5.87 7.01 16.70
C PRO A 2 5.65 6.72 15.21
N ARG A 3 6.57 7.18 14.38
CA ARG A 3 6.51 6.94 12.93
C ARG A 3 6.90 5.48 12.66
N THR A 4 5.97 4.68 12.15
CA THR A 4 6.29 3.34 11.65
C THR A 4 7.30 3.48 10.51
N MET A 5 8.43 2.78 10.62
CA MET A 5 9.39 2.68 9.52
C MET A 5 8.74 1.92 8.37
N ARG A 6 8.98 2.38 7.14
CA ARG A 6 8.61 1.65 5.94
C ARG A 6 9.60 0.51 5.72
N ILE A 7 9.14 -0.56 5.11
CA ILE A 7 9.95 -1.75 4.82
C ILE A 7 10.46 -1.62 3.39
N HIS A 8 11.76 -1.87 3.20
CA HIS A 8 12.36 -1.98 1.88
C HIS A 8 11.90 -3.29 1.23
N SER A 9 11.61 -3.25 -0.06
CA SER A 9 11.39 -4.43 -0.89
C SER A 9 12.72 -4.92 -1.43
N ALA A 10 12.88 -6.23 -1.53
CA ALA A 10 14.04 -6.83 -2.20
C ALA A 10 13.91 -6.82 -3.73
N THR A 11 12.70 -6.57 -4.23
CA THR A 11 12.38 -6.48 -5.67
C THR A 11 12.19 -5.05 -6.15
N ASP A 12 12.28 -4.06 -5.25
CA ASP A 12 11.92 -2.66 -5.47
C ASP A 12 10.48 -2.43 -5.92
N VAL A 13 9.61 -3.44 -5.79
CA VAL A 13 8.19 -3.34 -6.13
C VAL A 13 7.37 -3.05 -4.88
N TYR A 14 6.47 -2.07 -4.99
CA TYR A 14 5.63 -1.62 -3.88
C TYR A 14 4.18 -1.43 -4.31
N HIS A 15 3.26 -1.93 -3.49
CA HIS A 15 1.88 -1.48 -3.51
C HIS A 15 1.75 -0.24 -2.62
N VAL A 16 1.25 0.84 -3.18
CA VAL A 16 1.14 2.15 -2.51
C VAL A 16 -0.30 2.63 -2.54
N CYS A 17 -0.77 3.18 -1.44
CA CYS A 17 -2.07 3.85 -1.41
C CYS A 17 -2.07 5.11 -0.52
N ASN A 18 -2.98 6.01 -0.82
CA ASN A 18 -3.29 7.15 0.05
C ASN A 18 -4.76 7.56 -0.12
N ARG A 19 -5.33 8.22 0.88
CA ARG A 19 -6.71 8.68 0.83
C ARG A 19 -6.89 10.06 1.43
N GLY A 20 -8.03 10.65 1.12
CA GLY A 20 -8.45 11.93 1.65
C GLY A 20 -8.65 11.94 3.16
N VAL A 21 -8.32 13.08 3.78
CA VAL A 21 -8.58 13.33 5.21
C VAL A 21 -10.06 13.07 5.54
N GLN A 22 -10.31 12.35 6.63
CA GLN A 22 -11.68 11.96 7.03
C GLN A 22 -12.47 11.21 5.93
N LYS A 23 -11.79 10.43 5.09
CA LYS A 23 -12.36 9.70 3.92
C LYS A 23 -13.02 10.62 2.89
N ARG A 24 -12.72 11.92 2.89
CA ARG A 24 -13.28 12.86 1.90
C ARG A 24 -12.79 12.56 0.49
N ARG A 25 -13.56 12.99 -0.48
CA ARG A 25 -13.16 12.90 -1.89
C ARG A 25 -11.86 13.65 -2.12
N ILE A 26 -11.05 13.08 -2.99
CA ILE A 26 -9.82 13.68 -3.54
C ILE A 26 -9.91 13.82 -5.06
N PHE A 27 -10.95 13.27 -5.66
CA PHE A 27 -11.31 13.45 -7.07
C PHE A 27 -12.81 13.73 -7.14
N ASP A 28 -13.18 14.97 -7.42
CA ASP A 28 -14.59 15.34 -7.55
C ASP A 28 -15.13 15.04 -8.95
N ASP A 29 -14.28 15.22 -9.97
CA ASP A 29 -14.61 14.98 -11.37
C ASP A 29 -13.46 14.37 -12.18
N ASP A 30 -13.67 14.26 -13.49
CA ASP A 30 -12.69 13.71 -14.43
C ASP A 30 -11.50 14.65 -14.66
N ILE A 31 -11.66 15.96 -14.45
CA ILE A 31 -10.57 16.93 -14.58
C ILE A 31 -9.55 16.69 -13.47
N ASP A 32 -10.01 16.43 -12.26
CA ASP A 32 -9.13 16.08 -11.13
C ASP A 32 -8.33 14.81 -11.42
N ARG A 33 -8.99 13.76 -11.92
CA ARG A 33 -8.32 12.50 -12.25
C ARG A 33 -7.31 12.65 -13.38
N LYS A 34 -7.67 13.36 -14.45
CA LYS A 34 -6.74 13.68 -15.54
C LYS A 34 -5.52 14.42 -15.02
N ARG A 35 -5.71 15.39 -14.15
CA ARG A 35 -4.61 16.14 -13.55
C ARG A 35 -3.71 15.25 -12.69
N PHE A 36 -4.29 14.32 -11.93
CA PHE A 36 -3.53 13.36 -11.15
C PHE A 36 -2.67 12.46 -12.04
N VAL A 37 -3.22 11.94 -13.15
CA VAL A 37 -2.48 11.16 -14.15
C VAL A 37 -1.32 11.97 -14.75
N THR A 38 -1.56 13.24 -15.07
CA THR A 38 -0.50 14.16 -15.51
C THR A 38 0.61 14.27 -14.47
N TYR A 39 0.25 14.44 -13.20
CA TYR A 39 1.25 14.53 -12.13
C TYR A 39 1.96 13.20 -11.85
N MET A 40 1.31 12.04 -12.04
CA MET A 40 2.01 10.75 -12.00
C MET A 40 3.15 10.72 -13.01
N ARG A 41 2.90 11.12 -14.26
CA ARG A 41 3.90 11.18 -15.32
C ARG A 41 5.04 12.15 -14.98
N GLN A 42 4.70 13.38 -14.59
CA GLN A 42 5.69 14.41 -14.24
C GLN A 42 6.53 14.02 -13.01
N SER A 43 5.94 13.30 -12.07
CA SER A 43 6.64 12.88 -10.85
C SER A 43 7.67 11.77 -11.10
N LEU A 44 7.56 11.03 -12.22
CA LEU A 44 8.55 10.04 -12.67
C LEU A 44 9.76 10.69 -13.36
N GLU A 45 9.65 11.94 -13.81
CA GLU A 45 10.74 12.60 -14.54
C GLU A 45 12.02 12.64 -13.71
N GLY A 46 13.10 12.07 -14.27
CA GLY A 46 14.42 11.99 -13.64
C GLY A 46 14.52 10.97 -12.48
N LEU A 47 13.58 10.05 -12.37
CA LEU A 47 13.66 8.89 -11.48
C LEU A 47 13.87 7.62 -12.30
N ASP A 48 14.60 6.65 -11.74
CA ASP A 48 14.77 5.32 -12.31
C ASP A 48 13.70 4.38 -11.75
N GLY A 49 12.53 4.43 -12.36
CA GLY A 49 11.40 3.61 -11.93
C GLY A 49 10.19 3.76 -12.82
N CYS A 50 9.21 2.87 -12.64
CA CYS A 50 7.99 2.85 -13.42
C CYS A 50 6.75 2.58 -12.58
N ILE A 51 5.60 2.88 -13.16
CA ILE A 51 4.29 2.51 -12.61
C ILE A 51 3.88 1.21 -13.30
N LEU A 52 3.51 0.21 -12.49
CA LEU A 52 3.04 -1.10 -12.97
C LEU A 52 1.50 -1.14 -13.00
N ALA A 53 0.82 -0.58 -12.03
CA ALA A 53 -0.65 -0.50 -12.04
C ALA A 53 -1.15 0.70 -11.24
N TRP A 54 -2.35 1.18 -11.60
CA TRP A 54 -3.01 2.24 -10.85
C TRP A 54 -4.53 2.15 -10.90
N CYS A 55 -5.18 2.70 -9.86
CA CYS A 55 -6.63 2.88 -9.79
C CYS A 55 -6.96 4.12 -8.95
N LEU A 56 -7.76 5.04 -9.52
CA LEU A 56 -8.16 6.31 -8.90
C LEU A 56 -9.62 6.23 -8.46
N MET A 57 -9.86 5.92 -7.19
CA MET A 57 -11.18 5.91 -6.57
C MET A 57 -11.59 7.33 -6.15
N GLY A 58 -12.86 7.55 -5.81
CA GLY A 58 -13.33 8.90 -5.48
C GLY A 58 -12.58 9.57 -4.30
N ASN A 59 -12.18 8.81 -3.29
CA ASN A 59 -11.57 9.32 -2.07
C ASN A 59 -10.19 8.75 -1.75
N HIS A 60 -9.64 7.90 -2.61
CA HIS A 60 -8.31 7.29 -2.46
C HIS A 60 -7.76 6.85 -3.81
N PHE A 61 -6.50 6.47 -3.83
CA PHE A 61 -5.86 5.84 -4.97
C PHE A 61 -4.98 4.68 -4.54
N HIS A 62 -4.76 3.75 -5.47
CA HIS A 62 -3.81 2.67 -5.38
C HIS A 62 -2.84 2.73 -6.55
N LEU A 63 -1.57 2.46 -6.28
CA LEU A 63 -0.51 2.32 -7.28
C LEU A 63 0.28 1.04 -6.97
N VAL A 64 0.72 0.34 -8.02
CA VAL A 64 1.83 -0.60 -7.94
C VAL A 64 2.97 0.03 -8.72
N VAL A 65 4.11 0.17 -8.09
CA VAL A 65 5.29 0.84 -8.67
C VAL A 65 6.53 -0.02 -8.48
N GLN A 66 7.48 0.09 -9.41
CA GLN A 66 8.82 -0.45 -9.28
C GLN A 66 9.80 0.70 -9.31
N MET A 67 10.50 0.90 -8.21
CA MET A 67 11.56 1.90 -8.05
C MET A 67 12.29 1.69 -6.72
N GLU A 68 13.51 2.16 -6.61
CA GLU A 68 14.24 2.17 -5.35
C GLU A 68 13.48 2.90 -4.24
N PHE A 69 13.73 2.52 -3.01
CA PHE A 69 12.97 3.04 -1.86
C PHE A 69 13.06 4.55 -1.68
N GLU A 70 14.23 5.13 -1.93
CA GLU A 70 14.49 6.56 -1.86
C GLU A 70 13.74 7.31 -2.96
N GLU A 71 13.69 6.74 -4.16
CA GLU A 71 12.96 7.27 -5.30
C GLU A 71 11.45 7.19 -5.10
N LEU A 72 10.94 6.10 -4.48
CA LEU A 72 9.55 6.01 -4.07
C LEU A 72 9.15 7.18 -3.17
N ALA A 73 10.01 7.56 -2.24
CA ALA A 73 9.73 8.69 -1.35
C ALA A 73 9.71 10.02 -2.12
N ALA A 74 10.62 10.20 -3.07
CA ALA A 74 10.67 11.39 -3.93
C ALA A 74 9.45 11.45 -4.86
N PHE A 75 9.13 10.36 -5.55
CA PHE A 75 7.96 10.22 -6.42
C PHE A 75 6.67 10.58 -5.67
N MET A 76 6.43 9.94 -4.54
CA MET A 76 5.21 10.15 -3.76
C MET A 76 5.12 11.57 -3.17
N SER A 77 6.24 12.17 -2.79
CA SER A 77 6.29 13.55 -2.31
C SER A 77 5.92 14.55 -3.41
N ARG A 78 6.50 14.39 -4.61
CA ARG A 78 6.20 15.22 -5.78
C ARG A 78 4.73 15.08 -6.17
N LEU A 79 4.24 13.84 -6.36
CA LEU A 79 2.87 13.54 -6.79
C LEU A 79 1.84 14.08 -5.81
N THR A 80 1.94 13.72 -4.54
CA THR A 80 0.91 14.09 -3.55
C THR A 80 0.97 15.58 -3.20
N GLY A 81 2.16 16.19 -3.19
CA GLY A 81 2.34 17.63 -2.95
C GLY A 81 1.78 18.48 -4.09
N ALA A 82 2.16 18.19 -5.34
CA ALA A 82 1.64 18.90 -6.51
C ALA A 82 0.12 18.78 -6.62
N TYR A 83 -0.39 17.55 -6.44
CA TYR A 83 -1.83 17.33 -6.53
C TYR A 83 -2.61 18.01 -5.40
N ALA A 84 -2.13 17.97 -4.16
CA ALA A 84 -2.80 18.66 -3.05
C ALA A 84 -2.87 20.18 -3.26
N THR A 85 -1.81 20.78 -3.78
CA THR A 85 -1.79 22.21 -4.12
C THR A 85 -2.81 22.53 -5.21
N TYR A 86 -2.79 21.77 -6.32
CA TYR A 86 -3.76 21.92 -7.41
C TYR A 86 -5.21 21.78 -6.91
N TYR A 87 -5.51 20.70 -6.18
CA TYR A 87 -6.86 20.41 -5.71
C TYR A 87 -7.38 21.52 -4.78
N ASN A 88 -6.56 21.97 -3.82
CA ASN A 88 -6.94 23.04 -2.90
C ASN A 88 -7.20 24.36 -3.63
N LEU A 89 -6.36 24.72 -4.61
CA LEU A 89 -6.58 25.92 -5.44
C LEU A 89 -7.87 25.82 -6.26
N ARG A 90 -8.07 24.68 -6.95
CA ARG A 90 -9.23 24.49 -7.83
C ARG A 90 -10.55 24.52 -7.06
N HIS A 91 -10.58 23.89 -5.88
CA HIS A 91 -11.80 23.72 -5.08
C HIS A 91 -11.93 24.75 -3.94
N ASN A 92 -11.12 25.82 -3.95
CA ASN A 92 -11.10 26.87 -2.94
C ASN A 92 -11.04 26.33 -1.51
N ARG A 93 -10.06 25.43 -1.27
CA ARG A 93 -9.86 24.73 0.01
C ARG A 93 -8.53 25.08 0.63
N SER A 94 -8.45 24.94 1.95
CA SER A 94 -7.23 25.04 2.74
C SER A 94 -7.01 23.78 3.59
N GLY A 95 -5.76 23.58 4.05
CA GLY A 95 -5.39 22.44 4.89
C GLY A 95 -5.03 21.18 4.12
N TYR A 96 -4.90 20.09 4.87
CA TYR A 96 -4.43 18.82 4.31
C TYR A 96 -5.49 18.16 3.42
N LEU A 97 -5.08 17.72 2.23
CA LEU A 97 -5.91 16.91 1.34
C LEU A 97 -5.88 15.45 1.77
N PHE A 98 -4.69 14.90 2.01
CA PHE A 98 -4.50 13.51 2.38
C PHE A 98 -4.49 13.31 3.90
N GLN A 99 -4.97 12.14 4.35
CA GLN A 99 -5.11 11.81 5.78
C GLN A 99 -3.76 11.69 6.51
N GLY A 100 -2.67 11.56 5.76
CA GLY A 100 -1.32 11.44 6.28
C GLY A 100 -0.36 11.05 5.17
N ARG A 101 0.78 10.49 5.56
CA ARG A 101 1.71 9.92 4.58
C ARG A 101 1.06 8.74 3.85
N TYR A 102 1.44 8.51 2.60
CA TYR A 102 1.06 7.31 1.87
C TYR A 102 1.48 6.04 2.64
N LYS A 103 0.72 4.98 2.47
CA LYS A 103 1.06 3.64 2.94
C LYS A 103 1.76 2.91 1.81
N SER A 104 2.76 2.10 2.12
CA SER A 104 3.45 1.23 1.16
C SER A 104 3.61 -0.16 1.73
N GLN A 105 3.50 -1.14 0.86
CA GLN A 105 3.70 -2.55 1.15
C GLN A 105 4.64 -3.14 0.10
N PRO A 106 5.76 -3.77 0.50
CA PRO A 106 6.65 -4.44 -0.41
C PRO A 106 5.97 -5.64 -1.07
N ILE A 107 6.28 -5.88 -2.33
CA ILE A 107 5.85 -7.02 -3.13
C ILE A 107 7.10 -7.84 -3.42
N GLU A 108 7.22 -9.03 -2.83
CA GLU A 108 8.47 -9.79 -2.81
C GLU A 108 8.48 -10.98 -3.78
N ASP A 109 7.36 -11.29 -4.40
CA ASP A 109 7.23 -12.42 -5.35
C ASP A 109 6.17 -12.15 -6.42
N GLU A 110 6.23 -12.92 -7.51
CA GLU A 110 5.32 -12.81 -8.66
C GLU A 110 3.86 -13.11 -8.29
N THR A 111 3.63 -14.10 -7.43
CA THR A 111 2.27 -14.44 -6.99
C THR A 111 1.62 -13.26 -6.29
N TYR A 112 2.40 -12.59 -5.45
CA TYR A 112 1.93 -11.39 -4.76
C TYR A 112 1.78 -10.19 -5.69
N LEU A 113 2.65 -10.06 -6.72
CA LEU A 113 2.49 -9.04 -7.77
C LEU A 113 1.18 -9.22 -8.54
N ILE A 114 0.87 -10.45 -8.98
CA ILE A 114 -0.39 -10.79 -9.64
C ILE A 114 -1.59 -10.41 -8.76
N CYS A 115 -1.55 -10.81 -7.49
CA CYS A 115 -2.59 -10.47 -6.52
C CYS A 115 -2.76 -8.95 -6.35
N ALA A 116 -1.65 -8.21 -6.20
CA ALA A 116 -1.68 -6.77 -5.98
C ALA A 116 -2.22 -6.00 -7.20
N VAL A 117 -1.79 -6.35 -8.41
CA VAL A 117 -2.28 -5.74 -9.65
C VAL A 117 -3.77 -6.02 -9.84
N THR A 118 -4.18 -7.29 -9.66
CA THR A 118 -5.59 -7.67 -9.75
C THR A 118 -6.43 -6.93 -8.71
N TYR A 119 -5.96 -6.85 -7.47
CA TYR A 119 -6.62 -6.10 -6.40
C TYR A 119 -6.79 -4.62 -6.74
N VAL A 120 -5.73 -3.97 -7.25
CA VAL A 120 -5.77 -2.55 -7.63
C VAL A 120 -6.83 -2.31 -8.69
N HIS A 121 -6.89 -3.14 -9.72
CA HIS A 121 -7.90 -3.01 -10.78
C HIS A 121 -9.32 -3.38 -10.32
N GLN A 122 -9.48 -4.29 -9.36
CA GLN A 122 -10.79 -4.70 -8.84
C GLN A 122 -11.36 -3.79 -7.74
N ASN A 123 -10.64 -2.73 -7.34
CA ASN A 123 -11.15 -1.78 -6.35
C ASN A 123 -12.56 -1.23 -6.68
N PRO A 124 -12.86 -0.86 -7.95
CA PRO A 124 -14.20 -0.40 -8.31
C PRO A 124 -15.28 -1.48 -8.12
N ALA A 125 -14.99 -2.74 -8.46
CA ALA A 125 -15.92 -3.85 -8.28
C ALA A 125 -16.17 -4.13 -6.79
N LYS A 126 -15.13 -4.10 -5.95
CA LYS A 126 -15.25 -4.19 -4.49
C LYS A 126 -16.10 -3.07 -3.88
N ALA A 127 -16.05 -1.89 -4.48
CA ALA A 127 -16.86 -0.74 -4.08
C ALA A 127 -18.28 -0.75 -4.72
N ASN A 128 -18.67 -1.82 -5.42
CA ASN A 128 -19.93 -1.97 -6.14
C ASN A 128 -20.18 -0.83 -7.16
N ILE A 129 -19.12 -0.34 -7.83
CA ILE A 129 -19.22 0.71 -8.84
C ILE A 129 -19.42 0.07 -10.23
N CYS A 130 -18.44 -0.70 -10.70
CA CYS A 130 -18.49 -1.46 -11.96
C CYS A 130 -17.36 -2.51 -11.99
N PRO A 131 -17.43 -3.49 -12.90
CA PRO A 131 -16.31 -4.41 -13.15
C PRO A 131 -15.01 -3.70 -13.54
N ALA A 132 -13.86 -4.33 -13.28
CA ALA A 132 -12.53 -3.76 -13.54
C ALA A 132 -12.34 -3.33 -15.00
N ASN A 133 -12.82 -4.12 -15.96
CA ASN A 133 -12.74 -3.85 -17.40
C ASN A 133 -13.61 -2.69 -17.90
N GLN A 134 -14.52 -2.17 -17.06
CA GLN A 134 -15.38 -1.04 -17.38
C GLN A 134 -14.96 0.25 -16.67
N TYR A 135 -14.00 0.15 -15.73
CA TYR A 135 -13.59 1.31 -14.95
C TYR A 135 -12.49 2.10 -15.64
N ARG A 136 -12.84 3.23 -16.23
CA ARG A 136 -11.92 4.07 -17.03
C ARG A 136 -10.76 4.70 -16.24
N TRP A 137 -10.85 4.79 -14.91
CA TRP A 137 -9.86 5.44 -14.06
C TRP A 137 -8.95 4.41 -13.38
N SER A 138 -8.51 3.44 -14.17
CA SER A 138 -7.50 2.45 -13.82
C SER A 138 -6.63 2.13 -15.02
N SER A 139 -5.47 1.54 -14.78
CA SER A 139 -4.57 1.08 -15.83
C SER A 139 -5.01 -0.22 -16.52
N TYR A 140 -6.16 -0.81 -16.17
CA TYR A 140 -6.63 -2.05 -16.79
C TYR A 140 -6.67 -1.95 -18.32
N ALA A 141 -7.16 -0.83 -18.86
CA ALA A 141 -7.27 -0.63 -20.31
C ALA A 141 -5.91 -0.63 -21.04
N GLU A 142 -4.83 -0.23 -20.35
CA GLU A 142 -3.48 -0.24 -20.92
C GLU A 142 -2.94 -1.65 -21.12
N TYR A 143 -3.38 -2.62 -20.31
CA TYR A 143 -3.00 -4.02 -20.42
C TYR A 143 -3.68 -4.77 -21.56
N VAL A 144 -4.90 -4.36 -21.91
CA VAL A 144 -5.69 -4.99 -23.00
C VAL A 144 -5.63 -4.20 -24.30
N GLY A 145 -5.16 -2.97 -24.25
CA GLY A 145 -5.03 -2.04 -25.38
C GLY A 145 -3.60 -1.59 -25.61
N THR A 146 -3.42 -0.27 -25.75
CA THR A 146 -2.12 0.37 -25.93
C THR A 146 -1.62 0.92 -24.60
N PRO A 147 -0.43 0.53 -24.14
CA PRO A 147 0.20 1.11 -22.96
C PRO A 147 0.45 2.62 -23.14
N ASP A 148 0.27 3.39 -22.09
CA ASP A 148 0.52 4.83 -22.08
C ASP A 148 1.39 5.26 -20.89
N LEU A 149 0.99 4.94 -19.67
CA LEU A 149 1.68 5.33 -18.46
C LEU A 149 2.35 4.16 -17.74
N VAL A 150 1.79 2.94 -17.86
CA VAL A 150 2.29 1.77 -17.15
C VAL A 150 3.29 0.96 -17.98
N ASP A 151 4.30 0.41 -17.31
CA ASP A 151 5.10 -0.68 -17.85
C ASP A 151 4.31 -1.99 -17.72
N VAL A 152 3.88 -2.52 -18.87
CA VAL A 152 3.04 -3.72 -18.90
C VAL A 152 3.85 -5.02 -19.00
N GLU A 153 5.11 -4.96 -19.44
CA GLU A 153 5.90 -6.15 -19.78
C GLU A 153 6.17 -7.02 -18.57
N LEU A 154 6.65 -6.43 -17.48
CA LEU A 154 6.93 -7.15 -16.24
C LEU A 154 5.68 -7.86 -15.70
N VAL A 155 4.55 -7.16 -15.70
CA VAL A 155 3.29 -7.70 -15.17
C VAL A 155 2.73 -8.76 -16.08
N LEU A 156 2.68 -8.54 -17.41
CA LEU A 156 2.22 -9.56 -18.37
C LEU A 156 3.12 -10.80 -18.37
N GLY A 157 4.43 -10.63 -18.12
CA GLY A 157 5.36 -11.74 -17.90
C GLY A 157 4.95 -12.59 -16.71
N ALA A 158 4.63 -11.99 -15.58
CA ALA A 158 4.17 -12.68 -14.37
C ALA A 158 2.80 -13.38 -14.59
N PHE A 159 1.88 -12.77 -15.34
CA PHE A 159 0.60 -13.42 -15.71
C PHE A 159 0.77 -14.51 -16.77
N GLY A 160 1.88 -14.54 -17.51
CA GLY A 160 2.17 -15.47 -18.60
C GLY A 160 1.52 -15.11 -19.94
N SER A 161 0.40 -14.39 -19.95
CA SER A 161 -0.25 -13.88 -21.15
C SER A 161 -1.30 -12.82 -20.84
N ARG A 162 -1.68 -12.03 -21.88
CA ARG A 162 -2.80 -11.08 -21.80
C ARG A 162 -4.14 -11.77 -21.50
N ASP A 163 -4.37 -12.95 -22.06
CA ASP A 163 -5.59 -13.72 -21.81
C ASP A 163 -5.65 -14.21 -20.36
N ALA A 164 -4.52 -14.62 -19.79
CA ALA A 164 -4.44 -15.00 -18.38
C ALA A 164 -4.69 -13.80 -17.47
N PHE A 165 -4.17 -12.62 -17.82
CA PHE A 165 -4.47 -11.36 -17.12
C PHE A 165 -5.99 -11.09 -17.11
N VAL A 166 -6.66 -11.17 -18.25
CA VAL A 166 -8.12 -10.94 -18.34
C VAL A 166 -8.88 -11.94 -17.46
N ARG A 167 -8.60 -13.25 -17.63
CA ARG A 167 -9.26 -14.30 -16.83
C ARG A 167 -9.06 -14.10 -15.31
N GLN A 168 -7.87 -13.70 -14.88
CA GLN A 168 -7.60 -13.45 -13.45
C GLN A 168 -8.46 -12.32 -12.90
N HIS A 169 -8.73 -11.29 -13.70
CA HIS A 169 -9.56 -10.15 -13.29
C HIS A 169 -11.07 -10.45 -13.24
N GLU A 170 -11.52 -11.55 -13.83
CA GLU A 170 -12.90 -12.04 -13.70
C GLU A 170 -13.16 -12.70 -12.35
N THR A 171 -12.11 -13.21 -11.69
CA THR A 171 -12.21 -13.87 -10.39
C THR A 171 -11.92 -12.87 -9.27
N PRO A 172 -12.83 -12.68 -8.30
CA PRO A 172 -12.59 -11.79 -7.18
C PRO A 172 -11.38 -12.20 -6.35
N VAL A 173 -10.47 -11.27 -6.11
CA VAL A 173 -9.33 -11.50 -5.20
C VAL A 173 -9.84 -11.40 -3.77
N GLN A 174 -9.72 -12.49 -3.02
CA GLN A 174 -9.97 -12.58 -1.58
C GLN A 174 -8.63 -12.71 -0.86
N ASP A 175 -7.88 -11.62 -0.74
CA ASP A 175 -6.66 -11.64 0.04
C ASP A 175 -6.66 -10.54 1.09
N ASP A 176 -6.86 -10.94 2.35
CA ASP A 176 -6.82 -10.06 3.53
C ASP A 176 -5.41 -9.49 3.80
N LYS A 177 -4.39 -9.94 3.07
CA LYS A 177 -3.01 -9.48 3.21
C LYS A 177 -2.70 -8.24 2.38
N LEU A 178 -3.52 -7.93 1.37
CA LEU A 178 -3.29 -6.79 0.50
C LEU A 178 -3.52 -5.47 1.22
N LEU A 179 -2.73 -4.47 0.84
CA LEU A 179 -2.79 -3.13 1.40
C LEU A 179 -4.13 -2.47 1.10
N ASP A 180 -4.93 -2.26 2.12
CA ASP A 180 -6.19 -1.52 2.05
C ASP A 180 -6.06 -0.16 2.74
N VAL A 181 -6.78 0.83 2.21
CA VAL A 181 -6.83 2.18 2.80
C VAL A 181 -7.50 2.21 4.16
N ASP A 182 -8.44 1.32 4.43
CA ASP A 182 -9.15 1.24 5.71
C ASP A 182 -8.40 0.41 6.75
N ASN A 183 -7.89 -0.75 6.39
CA ASN A 183 -7.27 -1.68 7.33
C ASN A 183 -5.76 -1.46 7.51
N GLY A 184 -5.08 -0.76 6.58
CA GLY A 184 -3.63 -0.69 6.53
C GLY A 184 -3.01 -2.04 6.15
N TRP A 185 -1.75 -2.02 5.72
CA TRP A 185 -1.01 -3.25 5.53
C TRP A 185 -0.76 -3.93 6.88
N ARG A 186 -1.07 -5.22 6.95
CA ARG A 186 -0.71 -6.10 8.06
C ARG A 186 0.13 -7.23 7.52
N MET A 187 1.34 -7.36 8.02
CA MET A 187 2.15 -8.54 7.75
C MET A 187 1.36 -9.82 8.05
N SER A 188 1.50 -10.83 7.21
CA SER A 188 1.01 -12.17 7.53
C SER A 188 1.62 -12.66 8.84
N GLU A 189 0.99 -13.65 9.49
CA GLU A 189 1.49 -14.20 10.75
C GLU A 189 2.90 -14.81 10.56
N SER A 190 3.15 -15.46 9.41
CA SER A 190 4.44 -16.05 9.07
C SER A 190 5.54 -15.00 8.83
N GLU A 191 5.25 -13.92 8.12
CA GLU A 191 6.18 -12.80 7.92
C GLU A 191 6.45 -12.06 9.23
N SER A 192 5.39 -11.82 10.01
CA SER A 192 5.51 -11.21 11.35
C SER A 192 6.43 -12.03 12.24
N LEU A 193 6.35 -13.37 12.16
CA LEU A 193 7.21 -14.25 12.93
C LEU A 193 8.66 -14.19 12.46
N LYS A 194 8.91 -14.17 11.14
CA LYS A 194 10.27 -13.97 10.58
C LYS A 194 10.88 -12.66 11.05
N VAL A 195 10.14 -11.56 10.94
CA VAL A 195 10.60 -10.23 11.38
C VAL A 195 10.83 -10.18 12.89
N ALA A 196 9.91 -10.74 13.68
CA ALA A 196 10.05 -10.78 15.13
C ALA A 196 11.28 -11.58 15.57
N ARG A 197 11.54 -12.75 14.94
CA ARG A 197 12.73 -13.57 15.21
C ARG A 197 14.03 -12.80 14.88
N LYS A 198 14.04 -12.05 13.78
CA LYS A 198 15.21 -11.23 13.40
C LYS A 198 15.44 -10.08 14.37
N LEU A 199 14.38 -9.48 14.91
CA LEU A 199 14.46 -8.31 15.81
C LEU A 199 14.78 -8.68 17.26
N VAL A 200 14.23 -9.78 17.76
CA VAL A 200 14.23 -10.12 19.20
C VAL A 200 15.00 -11.41 19.48
N GLY A 201 15.13 -12.30 18.50
CA GLY A 201 15.67 -13.65 18.69
C GLY A 201 14.58 -14.68 18.99
N GLU A 202 14.75 -15.92 18.50
CA GLU A 202 13.72 -16.96 18.61
C GLU A 202 13.45 -17.39 20.05
N HIS A 203 14.49 -17.54 20.85
CA HIS A 203 14.41 -17.91 22.27
C HIS A 203 13.81 -16.80 23.12
N GLU A 204 14.13 -15.56 22.80
CA GLU A 204 13.66 -14.40 23.57
C GLU A 204 12.15 -14.12 23.37
N LEU A 205 11.58 -14.40 22.19
CA LEU A 205 10.15 -14.14 21.93
C LEU A 205 9.22 -14.86 22.91
N ALA A 206 9.51 -16.13 23.22
CA ALA A 206 8.69 -16.91 24.15
C ALA A 206 8.82 -16.43 25.60
N GLN A 207 9.93 -15.78 25.95
CA GLN A 207 10.24 -15.31 27.30
C GLN A 207 9.83 -13.85 27.56
N VAL A 208 9.41 -13.09 26.54
CA VAL A 208 9.08 -11.66 26.64
C VAL A 208 8.05 -11.38 27.74
N LYS A 209 7.11 -12.30 27.95
CA LYS A 209 6.09 -12.18 28.99
C LYS A 209 6.68 -12.12 30.40
N GLU A 210 7.80 -12.80 30.63
CA GLU A 210 8.49 -12.93 31.92
C GLU A 210 9.45 -11.76 32.20
N TYR A 211 9.72 -10.92 31.21
CA TYR A 211 10.63 -9.80 31.38
C TYR A 211 10.09 -8.74 32.34
N PRO A 212 10.98 -8.04 33.07
CA PRO A 212 10.61 -6.84 33.80
C PRO A 212 9.88 -5.84 32.89
N ARG A 213 8.89 -5.15 33.47
CA ARG A 213 7.95 -4.28 32.69
C ARG A 213 8.64 -3.36 31.69
N ARG A 214 9.74 -2.70 32.07
CA ARG A 214 10.47 -1.79 31.15
C ARG A 214 11.02 -2.53 29.92
N ARG A 215 11.69 -3.68 30.12
CA ARG A 215 12.27 -4.50 29.05
C ARG A 215 11.19 -5.09 28.16
N ARG A 216 10.13 -5.61 28.77
CA ARG A 216 8.98 -6.16 28.06
C ARG A 216 8.30 -5.12 27.18
N ASP A 217 7.99 -3.93 27.74
CA ASP A 217 7.32 -2.85 27.03
C ASP A 217 8.21 -2.35 25.86
N ALA A 218 9.54 -2.24 26.04
CA ALA A 218 10.47 -1.88 24.96
C ALA A 218 10.52 -2.91 23.81
N VAL A 219 10.48 -4.20 24.12
CA VAL A 219 10.41 -5.26 23.08
C VAL A 219 9.08 -5.16 22.32
N VAL A 220 7.95 -5.00 23.03
CA VAL A 220 6.63 -4.83 22.40
C VAL A 220 6.59 -3.59 21.51
N GLU A 221 7.17 -2.46 21.96
CA GLU A 221 7.27 -1.24 21.17
C GLU A 221 8.08 -1.46 19.88
N ARG A 222 9.21 -2.15 19.93
CA ARG A 222 10.00 -2.52 18.72
C ARG A 222 9.21 -3.37 17.75
N LEU A 223 8.47 -4.36 18.24
CA LEU A 223 7.61 -5.20 17.41
C LEU A 223 6.44 -4.42 16.78
N LEU A 224 5.85 -3.49 17.51
CA LEU A 224 4.82 -2.59 17.00
C LEU A 224 5.38 -1.61 15.95
N GLN A 225 6.60 -1.09 16.16
CA GLN A 225 7.31 -0.24 15.20
C GLN A 225 7.64 -0.97 13.90
N ALA A 226 7.89 -2.29 13.98
CA ALA A 226 8.05 -3.17 12.83
C ALA A 226 6.72 -3.56 12.16
N ASN A 227 5.63 -2.88 12.46
CA ASN A 227 4.30 -3.07 11.88
C ASN A 227 3.63 -4.44 12.17
N ILE A 228 4.11 -5.15 13.19
CA ILE A 228 3.49 -6.38 13.64
C ILE A 228 2.21 -6.06 14.42
N SER A 229 1.09 -6.72 14.06
CA SER A 229 -0.19 -6.43 14.71
C SER A 229 -0.22 -6.86 16.17
N ALA A 230 -0.97 -6.13 17.01
CA ALA A 230 -1.13 -6.46 18.43
C ALA A 230 -1.66 -7.89 18.68
N GLY A 231 -2.47 -8.42 17.75
CA GLY A 231 -2.95 -9.79 17.80
C GLY A 231 -1.84 -10.83 17.63
N VAL A 232 -0.95 -10.58 16.66
CA VAL A 232 0.19 -11.46 16.37
C VAL A 232 1.23 -11.36 17.49
N ILE A 233 1.54 -10.15 17.97
CA ILE A 233 2.42 -9.95 19.13
C ILE A 233 1.89 -10.72 20.35
N SER A 234 0.59 -10.64 20.62
CA SER A 234 -0.05 -11.37 21.71
C SER A 234 0.12 -12.88 21.58
N LYS A 235 -0.06 -13.44 20.37
CA LYS A 235 0.13 -14.88 20.10
C LYS A 235 1.59 -15.33 20.30
N MET A 236 2.55 -14.53 19.77
CA MET A 236 3.98 -14.88 19.81
C MET A 236 4.60 -14.75 21.20
N THR A 237 4.16 -13.77 21.98
CA THR A 237 4.78 -13.43 23.28
C THR A 237 3.97 -13.91 24.47
N GLY A 238 2.71 -14.36 24.29
CA GLY A 238 1.80 -14.70 25.38
C GLY A 238 1.31 -13.50 26.20
N ILE A 239 1.61 -12.26 25.77
CA ILE A 239 1.13 -11.03 26.42
C ILE A 239 -0.30 -10.74 25.96
N SER A 240 -1.20 -10.35 26.88
CA SER A 240 -2.58 -10.06 26.52
C SER A 240 -2.71 -8.94 25.49
N LYS A 241 -3.68 -9.05 24.57
CA LYS A 241 -3.95 -8.00 23.56
C LYS A 241 -4.21 -6.62 24.18
N SER A 242 -4.85 -6.57 25.34
CA SER A 242 -5.11 -5.33 26.09
C SER A 242 -3.82 -4.68 26.57
N THR A 243 -2.86 -5.47 27.03
CA THR A 243 -1.54 -4.97 27.44
C THR A 243 -0.75 -4.44 26.24
N VAL A 244 -0.73 -5.16 25.12
CA VAL A 244 -0.08 -4.70 23.88
C VAL A 244 -0.72 -3.41 23.36
N ALA A 245 -2.06 -3.33 23.35
CA ALA A 245 -2.78 -2.13 22.94
C ALA A 245 -2.52 -0.92 23.86
N ARG A 246 -2.33 -1.15 25.15
CA ARG A 246 -1.96 -0.08 26.11
C ARG A 246 -0.56 0.45 25.83
N ILE A 247 0.39 -0.42 25.48
CA ILE A 247 1.76 -0.02 25.11
C ILE A 247 1.75 0.77 23.80
N ALA A 248 0.93 0.38 22.82
CA ALA A 248 0.79 1.07 21.54
C ALA A 248 0.23 2.50 21.64
N ARG A 249 -0.43 2.85 22.77
CA ARG A 249 -1.02 4.19 23.00
C ARG A 249 -0.10 5.16 23.71
N LYS A 250 1.06 4.72 24.17
CA LYS A 250 2.09 5.57 24.77
C LYS A 250 2.97 6.20 23.68
#